data_c1d3ad673fe366bb9a8103738c580752
#
_entry.id   c1d3ad673fe366bb9a8103738c580752
#
_cell.length_a   1.000
_cell.length_b   1.000
_cell.length_c   1.000
_cell.angle_alpha   90.00
_cell.angle_beta   90.00
_cell.angle_gamma   90.00
#
_symmetry.space_group_name_H-M   'P 1'
#
loop_
_entity.id
_entity.type
_entity.pdbx_description
1 polymer ?
#
loop_
_entity_poly.entity_id
_entity_poly.type
_entity_poly.pdbx_seq_one_letter_code
_entity_poly.pdbx_strand_id
1 'polypeptide(L)'
;TDSNDVFYVRVDRTRKVPITVLIRALGIGTNDEIRELFGDEPKIEASFSKDVSENYQDGLLELYKKIRPGEPLSVESAESLIMAMFFDPRRYDLAKVGRYKFNKKLMLKNRINEHVLAEDVVDPSTGEVLAEAGQKVDRDLADAIQNAAVPYVWIQTEERNVKVLSSMMVDLRHYVDVNPEELGVHELVYY
;
A
#
# COMPACT_ATOMS: atom_id res chain seq x y z
N THR A 1 -0.44 -17.52 -2.72
CA THR A 1 -1.75 -17.93 -2.19
C THR A 1 -1.77 -19.40 -1.91
N ASP A 2 -2.66 -19.86 -1.05
CA ASP A 2 -2.97 -21.26 -0.83
C ASP A 2 -4.30 -21.66 -1.49
N SER A 3 -4.74 -22.90 -1.25
CA SER A 3 -6.01 -23.42 -1.79
C SER A 3 -7.27 -22.72 -1.25
N ASN A 4 -7.14 -21.93 -0.20
CA ASN A 4 -8.23 -21.13 0.40
C ASN A 4 -8.11 -19.64 0.04
N ASP A 5 -7.36 -19.30 -0.99
CA ASP A 5 -7.07 -17.95 -1.44
C ASP A 5 -6.39 -17.04 -0.40
N VAL A 6 -5.89 -17.60 0.69
CA VAL A 6 -5.12 -16.85 1.68
C VAL A 6 -3.79 -16.42 1.09
N PHE A 7 -3.52 -15.12 1.16
CA PHE A 7 -2.31 -14.53 0.63
C PHE A 7 -1.22 -14.49 1.71
N TYR A 8 -0.09 -15.14 1.45
CA TYR A 8 1.02 -15.25 2.40
C TYR A 8 2.26 -14.51 1.91
N VAL A 9 3.03 -14.01 2.86
CA VAL A 9 4.35 -13.45 2.63
C VAL A 9 5.42 -14.20 3.42
N ARG A 10 6.65 -14.22 2.91
CA ARG A 10 7.85 -14.65 3.62
C ARG A 10 8.79 -13.47 3.71
N VAL A 11 9.15 -13.10 4.93
CA VAL A 11 10.13 -12.06 5.19
C VAL A 11 11.44 -12.74 5.57
N ASP A 12 12.52 -12.42 4.84
CA ASP A 12 13.87 -12.93 5.08
C ASP A 12 13.97 -14.47 5.20
N ARG A 13 13.33 -15.18 4.26
CA ARG A 13 13.30 -16.67 4.20
C ARG A 13 12.68 -17.36 5.41
N THR A 14 11.92 -16.65 6.22
CA THR A 14 11.22 -17.19 7.38
C THR A 14 10.01 -18.04 7.00
N ARG A 15 9.29 -18.55 7.99
CA ARG A 15 7.98 -19.18 7.77
C ARG A 15 6.99 -18.17 7.23
N LYS A 16 6.11 -18.62 6.32
CA LYS A 16 5.06 -17.77 5.77
C LYS A 16 4.11 -17.24 6.85
N VAL A 17 3.72 -15.99 6.71
CA VAL A 17 2.67 -15.34 7.50
C VAL A 17 1.58 -14.81 6.59
N PRO A 18 0.32 -14.66 7.04
CA PRO A 18 -0.70 -13.95 6.27
C PRO A 18 -0.21 -12.54 5.90
N ILE A 19 -0.54 -12.08 4.70
CA ILE A 19 -0.10 -10.75 4.23
C ILE A 19 -0.60 -9.63 5.15
N THR A 20 -1.76 -9.81 5.77
CA THR A 20 -2.38 -8.85 6.69
C THR A 20 -1.51 -8.59 7.92
N VAL A 21 -0.78 -9.59 8.43
CA VAL A 21 0.19 -9.40 9.51
C VAL A 21 1.28 -8.40 9.11
N LEU A 22 1.83 -8.54 7.90
CA LEU A 22 2.83 -7.60 7.38
C LEU A 22 2.23 -6.20 7.17
N ILE A 23 1.04 -6.10 6.60
CA ILE A 23 0.35 -4.83 6.37
C ILE A 23 0.15 -4.09 7.70
N ARG A 24 -0.30 -4.79 8.76
CA ARG A 24 -0.42 -4.20 10.10
C ARG A 24 0.92 -3.74 10.66
N ALA A 25 1.94 -4.59 10.55
CA ALA A 25 3.29 -4.27 11.01
C ALA A 25 3.93 -3.07 10.30
N LEU A 26 3.44 -2.72 9.11
CA LEU A 26 3.86 -1.53 8.35
C LEU A 26 3.01 -0.28 8.64
N GLY A 27 2.03 -0.37 9.56
CA GLY A 27 1.30 0.79 10.05
C GLY A 27 -0.21 0.83 9.75
N ILE A 28 -0.72 -0.07 8.90
CA ILE A 28 -2.17 -0.19 8.62
C ILE A 28 -2.76 -1.20 9.61
N GLY A 29 -3.20 -0.72 10.77
CA GLY A 29 -3.43 -1.57 11.95
C GLY A 29 -4.71 -2.39 11.92
N THR A 30 -5.83 -1.81 11.53
CA THR A 30 -7.15 -2.43 11.63
C THR A 30 -7.62 -3.07 10.32
N ASN A 31 -8.59 -3.98 10.41
CA ASN A 31 -9.20 -4.58 9.22
C ASN A 31 -9.87 -3.52 8.34
N ASP A 32 -10.51 -2.53 8.96
CA ASP A 32 -11.25 -1.49 8.23
C ASP A 32 -10.30 -0.56 7.49
N GLU A 33 -9.17 -0.18 8.09
CA GLU A 33 -8.11 0.58 7.40
C GLU A 33 -7.52 -0.20 6.22
N ILE A 34 -7.32 -1.52 6.38
CA ILE A 34 -6.83 -2.38 5.29
C ILE A 34 -7.87 -2.44 4.15
N ARG A 35 -9.16 -2.59 4.47
CA ARG A 35 -10.25 -2.56 3.46
C ARG A 35 -10.36 -1.20 2.78
N GLU A 36 -10.25 -0.12 3.53
CA GLU A 36 -10.26 1.23 2.96
C GLU A 36 -9.13 1.42 1.94
N LEU A 37 -7.92 0.96 2.28
CA LEU A 37 -6.76 1.07 1.41
C LEU A 37 -6.86 0.20 0.16
N PHE A 38 -7.19 -1.09 0.30
CA PHE A 38 -7.13 -2.07 -0.81
C PHE A 38 -8.47 -2.28 -1.52
N GLY A 39 -9.58 -1.79 -0.97
CA GLY A 39 -10.92 -2.12 -1.42
C GLY A 39 -11.29 -3.57 -1.07
N ASP A 40 -12.38 -4.06 -1.66
CA ASP A 40 -12.91 -5.43 -1.43
C ASP A 40 -12.07 -6.47 -2.20
N GLU A 41 -10.84 -6.71 -1.71
CA GLU A 41 -9.95 -7.72 -2.30
C GLU A 41 -10.18 -9.08 -1.66
N PRO A 42 -10.74 -10.08 -2.38
CA PRO A 42 -11.10 -11.39 -1.80
C PRO A 42 -9.93 -12.12 -1.13
N LYS A 43 -8.71 -11.96 -1.64
CA LYS A 43 -7.52 -12.60 -1.05
C LYS A 43 -7.07 -11.94 0.25
N ILE A 44 -7.31 -10.65 0.40
CA ILE A 44 -7.11 -9.93 1.66
C ILE A 44 -8.16 -10.39 2.68
N GLU A 45 -9.43 -10.44 2.29
CA GLU A 45 -10.52 -10.94 3.16
C GLU A 45 -10.27 -12.39 3.62
N ALA A 46 -9.85 -13.27 2.72
CA ALA A 46 -9.47 -14.64 3.09
C ALA A 46 -8.28 -14.66 4.07
N SER A 47 -7.35 -13.73 3.94
CA SER A 47 -6.15 -13.64 4.78
C SER A 47 -6.47 -13.25 6.23
N PHE A 48 -7.51 -12.45 6.48
CA PHE A 48 -7.96 -12.13 7.84
C PHE A 48 -8.34 -13.38 8.63
N SER A 49 -8.87 -14.41 7.99
CA SER A 49 -9.25 -15.66 8.66
C SER A 49 -8.09 -16.44 9.28
N LYS A 50 -6.87 -16.18 8.81
CA LYS A 50 -5.63 -16.82 9.27
C LYS A 50 -4.71 -15.87 10.06
N ASP A 51 -5.06 -14.61 10.12
CA ASP A 51 -4.37 -13.59 10.89
C ASP A 51 -4.86 -13.61 12.34
N VAL A 52 -3.96 -13.80 13.28
CA VAL A 52 -4.25 -13.78 14.72
C VAL A 52 -4.02 -12.40 15.32
N SER A 53 -3.48 -11.45 14.55
CA SER A 53 -3.26 -10.08 14.96
C SER A 53 -4.49 -9.21 14.69
N GLU A 54 -4.75 -8.24 15.55
CA GLU A 54 -5.93 -7.35 15.43
C GLU A 54 -5.55 -5.89 15.21
N ASN A 55 -4.29 -5.53 15.49
CA ASN A 55 -3.81 -4.15 15.46
C ASN A 55 -2.32 -4.09 15.06
N TYR A 56 -1.78 -2.87 14.98
CA TYR A 56 -0.39 -2.60 14.65
C TYR A 56 0.62 -3.34 15.53
N GLN A 57 0.41 -3.27 16.86
CA GLN A 57 1.34 -3.88 17.82
C GLN A 57 1.34 -5.40 17.73
N ASP A 58 0.17 -6.01 17.60
CA ASP A 58 0.04 -7.45 17.40
C ASP A 58 0.71 -7.89 16.09
N GLY A 59 0.51 -7.14 15.01
CA GLY A 59 1.15 -7.39 13.74
C GLY A 59 2.69 -7.36 13.83
N LEU A 60 3.24 -6.37 14.52
CA LEU A 60 4.68 -6.28 14.81
C LEU A 60 5.18 -7.50 15.57
N LEU A 61 4.51 -7.88 16.65
CA LEU A 61 4.92 -9.01 17.50
C LEU A 61 4.81 -10.35 16.76
N GLU A 62 3.73 -10.57 15.97
CA GLU A 62 3.56 -11.79 15.18
C GLU A 62 4.64 -11.91 14.09
N LEU A 63 4.98 -10.81 13.43
CA LEU A 63 6.07 -10.79 12.46
C LEU A 63 7.43 -11.02 13.13
N TYR A 64 7.68 -10.37 14.27
CA TYR A 64 8.91 -10.52 15.07
C TYR A 64 9.14 -11.98 15.49
N LYS A 65 8.11 -12.67 16.01
CA LYS A 65 8.18 -14.11 16.36
C LYS A 65 8.67 -14.99 15.20
N LYS A 66 8.38 -14.60 13.95
CA LYS A 66 8.80 -15.37 12.78
C LYS A 66 10.24 -15.05 12.36
N ILE A 67 10.66 -13.81 12.52
CA ILE A 67 12.00 -13.35 12.14
C ILE A 67 13.02 -13.72 13.22
N ARG A 68 12.65 -13.61 14.49
CA ARG A 68 13.49 -13.86 15.68
C ARG A 68 12.83 -14.86 16.64
N PRO A 69 12.73 -16.15 16.26
CA PRO A 69 12.11 -17.14 17.10
C PRO A 69 12.92 -17.35 18.40
N GLY A 70 12.21 -17.36 19.52
CA GLY A 70 12.81 -17.60 20.84
C GLY A 70 13.34 -16.36 21.56
N GLU A 71 13.33 -15.19 20.93
CA GLU A 71 13.67 -13.94 21.62
C GLU A 71 12.47 -13.39 22.43
N PRO A 72 12.73 -12.64 23.52
CA PRO A 72 11.68 -11.96 24.28
C PRO A 72 10.91 -10.98 23.39
N LEU A 73 9.59 -10.98 23.53
CA LEU A 73 8.72 -10.11 22.74
C LEU A 73 8.68 -8.71 23.33
N SER A 74 9.01 -7.71 22.51
CA SER A 74 8.90 -6.29 22.83
C SER A 74 8.45 -5.55 21.56
N VAL A 75 7.45 -4.69 21.71
CA VAL A 75 6.95 -3.85 20.61
C VAL A 75 8.06 -2.96 20.08
N GLU A 76 8.84 -2.34 20.96
CA GLU A 76 9.96 -1.46 20.59
C GLU A 76 11.04 -2.21 19.79
N SER A 77 11.40 -3.43 20.23
CA SER A 77 12.38 -4.26 19.50
C SER A 77 11.86 -4.71 18.16
N ALA A 78 10.56 -5.06 18.07
CA ALA A 78 9.91 -5.45 16.84
C ALA A 78 9.85 -4.27 15.84
N GLU A 79 9.43 -3.11 16.30
CA GLU A 79 9.38 -1.89 15.50
C GLU A 79 10.77 -1.51 14.98
N SER A 80 11.78 -1.47 15.87
CA SER A 80 13.17 -1.20 15.47
C SER A 80 13.69 -2.18 14.42
N LEU A 81 13.37 -3.46 14.55
CA LEU A 81 13.77 -4.48 13.57
C LEU A 81 13.11 -4.25 12.21
N ILE A 82 11.79 -4.01 12.18
CA ILE A 82 11.05 -3.79 10.94
C ILE A 82 11.50 -2.50 10.26
N MET A 83 11.65 -1.42 11.02
CA MET A 83 12.16 -0.14 10.49
C MET A 83 13.58 -0.30 9.94
N ALA A 84 14.47 -0.99 10.64
CA ALA A 84 15.82 -1.24 10.16
C ALA A 84 15.85 -2.13 8.90
N MET A 85 14.91 -3.06 8.78
CA MET A 85 14.86 -3.99 7.65
C MET A 85 14.35 -3.36 6.36
N PHE A 86 13.32 -2.50 6.44
CA PHE A 86 12.63 -1.97 5.26
C PHE A 86 12.93 -0.50 4.97
N PHE A 87 13.30 0.29 5.97
CA PHE A 87 13.34 1.74 5.87
C PHE A 87 14.68 2.39 6.26
N ASP A 88 15.63 1.65 6.81
CA ASP A 88 16.97 2.19 7.10
C ASP A 88 17.77 2.32 5.78
N PRO A 89 18.05 3.55 5.32
CA PRO A 89 18.76 3.78 4.05
C PRO A 89 20.18 3.21 4.04
N ARG A 90 20.79 2.97 5.20
CA ARG A 90 22.11 2.36 5.31
C ARG A 90 22.09 0.85 5.07
N ARG A 91 20.95 0.20 5.25
CA ARG A 91 20.75 -1.24 5.08
C ARG A 91 19.97 -1.59 3.84
N TYR A 92 19.05 -0.72 3.45
CA TYR A 92 18.15 -0.95 2.33
C TYR A 92 18.16 0.26 1.41
N ASP A 93 19.08 0.27 0.47
CA ASP A 93 19.17 1.28 -0.58
C ASP A 93 18.97 0.62 -1.94
N LEU A 94 17.89 1.01 -2.61
CA LEU A 94 17.58 0.59 -3.97
C LEU A 94 18.52 1.23 -5.00
N ALA A 95 19.28 2.24 -4.63
CA ALA A 95 19.99 3.14 -5.51
C ALA A 95 19.09 3.72 -6.62
N LYS A 96 19.63 4.58 -7.48
CA LYS A 96 18.85 5.22 -8.56
C LYS A 96 18.23 4.21 -9.53
N VAL A 97 18.98 3.15 -9.85
CA VAL A 97 18.51 2.10 -10.80
C VAL A 97 17.36 1.29 -10.24
N GLY A 98 17.44 0.90 -8.96
CA GLY A 98 16.36 0.17 -8.29
C GLY A 98 15.10 1.01 -8.15
N ARG A 99 15.24 2.28 -7.73
CA ARG A 99 14.12 3.24 -7.66
C ARG A 99 13.46 3.44 -9.03
N TYR A 100 14.24 3.62 -10.08
CA TYR A 100 13.72 3.72 -11.45
C TYR A 100 12.92 2.48 -11.86
N LYS A 101 13.42 1.27 -11.58
CA LYS A 101 12.72 0.02 -11.91
C LYS A 101 11.40 -0.13 -11.16
N PHE A 102 11.38 0.19 -9.86
CA PHE A 102 10.14 0.16 -9.07
C PHE A 102 9.15 1.21 -9.54
N ASN A 103 9.58 2.44 -9.72
CA ASN A 103 8.72 3.51 -10.23
C ASN A 103 8.11 3.12 -11.59
N LYS A 104 8.92 2.61 -12.52
CA LYS A 104 8.43 2.17 -13.83
C LYS A 104 7.37 1.08 -13.73
N LYS A 105 7.51 0.13 -12.80
CA LYS A 105 6.54 -0.95 -12.60
C LYS A 105 5.28 -0.51 -11.86
N LEU A 106 5.41 0.41 -10.91
CA LEU A 106 4.35 0.83 -10.00
C LEU A 106 3.68 2.15 -10.42
N MET A 107 4.17 2.82 -11.45
CA MET A 107 3.56 4.04 -11.99
C MET A 107 2.08 3.81 -12.29
N LEU A 108 1.23 4.68 -11.75
CA LEU A 108 -0.23 4.63 -11.92
C LEU A 108 -0.59 4.55 -13.41
N LYS A 109 0.00 5.43 -14.23
CA LYS A 109 -0.26 5.49 -15.66
C LYS A 109 -0.07 4.16 -16.42
N ASN A 110 0.94 3.36 -16.04
CA ASN A 110 1.21 2.08 -16.69
C ASN A 110 0.20 1.00 -16.29
N ARG A 111 -0.47 1.18 -15.15
CA ARG A 111 -1.40 0.21 -14.57
C ARG A 111 -2.84 0.49 -14.93
N ILE A 112 -3.17 1.73 -15.29
CA ILE A 112 -4.52 2.13 -15.72
C ILE A 112 -4.66 2.23 -17.24
N ASN A 113 -3.56 2.32 -17.98
CA ASN A 113 -3.56 2.41 -19.43
C ASN A 113 -4.31 1.22 -20.07
N GLU A 114 -5.12 1.48 -21.09
CA GLU A 114 -5.97 0.50 -21.80
C GLU A 114 -7.15 -0.07 -20.99
N HIS A 115 -7.31 0.31 -19.72
CA HIS A 115 -8.45 -0.09 -18.90
C HIS A 115 -9.60 0.92 -18.99
N VAL A 116 -10.79 0.48 -18.60
CA VAL A 116 -11.99 1.32 -18.49
C VAL A 116 -12.15 1.77 -17.05
N LEU A 117 -12.46 3.04 -16.85
CA LEU A 117 -12.70 3.60 -15.53
C LEU A 117 -14.03 3.08 -14.96
N ALA A 118 -14.01 2.71 -13.69
CA ALA A 118 -15.22 2.30 -12.96
C ALA A 118 -15.92 3.49 -12.29
N GLU A 119 -15.16 4.54 -11.99
CA GLU A 119 -15.64 5.78 -11.34
C GLU A 119 -15.00 7.00 -12.02
N ASP A 120 -15.61 8.17 -11.78
CA ASP A 120 -15.02 9.44 -12.22
C ASP A 120 -13.68 9.68 -11.53
N VAL A 121 -12.75 10.22 -12.28
CA VAL A 121 -11.43 10.61 -11.75
C VAL A 121 -11.39 12.13 -11.64
N VAL A 122 -11.18 12.59 -10.42
CA VAL A 122 -11.19 14.02 -10.08
C VAL A 122 -9.76 14.45 -9.71
N ASP A 123 -9.36 15.62 -10.20
CA ASP A 123 -8.12 16.29 -9.78
C ASP A 123 -8.25 16.70 -8.31
N PRO A 124 -7.42 16.18 -7.39
CA PRO A 124 -7.52 16.47 -5.96
C PRO A 124 -7.18 17.92 -5.61
N SER A 125 -6.51 18.64 -6.50
CA SER A 125 -6.11 20.03 -6.28
C SER A 125 -7.16 21.04 -6.75
N THR A 126 -7.87 20.74 -7.84
CA THR A 126 -8.83 21.66 -8.47
C THR A 126 -10.28 21.24 -8.28
N GLY A 127 -10.54 19.96 -8.05
CA GLY A 127 -11.89 19.38 -8.03
C GLY A 127 -12.49 19.17 -9.43
N GLU A 128 -11.73 19.40 -10.50
CA GLU A 128 -12.17 19.16 -11.86
C GLU A 128 -12.19 17.68 -12.21
N VAL A 129 -13.19 17.24 -12.97
CA VAL A 129 -13.27 15.87 -13.48
C VAL A 129 -12.30 15.73 -14.64
N LEU A 130 -11.25 14.90 -14.45
CA LEU A 130 -10.26 14.59 -15.47
C LEU A 130 -10.78 13.55 -16.47
N ALA A 131 -11.57 12.62 -16.00
CA ALA A 131 -12.17 11.57 -16.81
C ALA A 131 -13.43 11.02 -16.14
N GLU A 132 -14.39 10.60 -16.95
CA GLU A 132 -15.68 10.07 -16.48
C GLU A 132 -15.65 8.53 -16.36
N ALA A 133 -16.51 7.99 -15.51
CA ALA A 133 -16.76 6.55 -15.42
C ALA A 133 -17.17 5.98 -16.80
N GLY A 134 -16.67 4.80 -17.13
CA GLY A 134 -16.91 4.17 -18.43
C GLY A 134 -15.95 4.61 -19.54
N GLN A 135 -15.14 5.63 -19.32
CA GLN A 135 -14.14 6.08 -20.29
C GLN A 135 -12.95 5.11 -20.32
N LYS A 136 -12.49 4.77 -21.52
CA LYS A 136 -11.26 4.01 -21.70
C LYS A 136 -10.05 4.95 -21.57
N VAL A 137 -9.10 4.55 -20.74
CA VAL A 137 -7.88 5.32 -20.49
C VAL A 137 -6.86 5.03 -21.58
N ASP A 138 -6.53 6.02 -22.37
CA ASP A 138 -5.38 6.00 -23.27
C ASP A 138 -4.11 6.51 -22.57
N ARG A 139 -3.01 6.55 -23.31
CA ARG A 139 -1.71 6.95 -22.76
C ARG A 139 -1.69 8.40 -22.26
N ASP A 140 -2.28 9.31 -23.02
CA ASP A 140 -2.26 10.75 -22.72
C ASP A 140 -3.11 11.05 -21.49
N LEU A 141 -4.28 10.43 -21.40
CA LEU A 141 -5.14 10.52 -20.23
C LEU A 141 -4.48 9.88 -18.98
N ALA A 142 -3.81 8.72 -19.13
CA ALA A 142 -3.08 8.08 -18.05
C ALA A 142 -1.95 8.97 -17.51
N ASP A 143 -1.21 9.65 -18.40
CA ASP A 143 -0.19 10.62 -18.01
C ASP A 143 -0.82 11.84 -17.31
N ALA A 144 -1.94 12.36 -17.78
CA ALA A 144 -2.65 13.47 -17.14
C ALA A 144 -3.13 13.10 -15.72
N ILE A 145 -3.75 11.93 -15.55
CA ILE A 145 -4.21 11.43 -14.25
C ILE A 145 -3.05 11.27 -13.27
N GLN A 146 -1.92 10.70 -13.71
CA GLN A 146 -0.74 10.57 -12.86
C GLN A 146 -0.15 11.94 -12.46
N ASN A 147 -0.07 12.87 -13.40
CA ASN A 147 0.50 14.21 -13.16
C ASN A 147 -0.39 15.09 -12.27
N ALA A 148 -1.68 14.82 -12.22
CA ALA A 148 -2.61 15.43 -11.28
C ALA A 148 -2.48 14.89 -9.84
N ALA A 149 -1.54 13.96 -9.60
CA ALA A 149 -1.29 13.34 -8.29
C ALA A 149 -2.52 12.64 -7.69
N VAL A 150 -3.37 12.05 -8.54
CA VAL A 150 -4.54 11.29 -8.09
C VAL A 150 -4.08 10.11 -7.22
N PRO A 151 -4.63 9.94 -6.00
CA PRO A 151 -4.14 8.92 -5.05
C PRO A 151 -4.50 7.49 -5.46
N TYR A 152 -5.60 7.30 -6.14
CA TYR A 152 -6.06 6.00 -6.65
C TYR A 152 -7.04 6.17 -7.82
N VAL A 153 -7.22 5.11 -8.57
CA VAL A 153 -8.20 5.02 -9.67
C VAL A 153 -8.91 3.67 -9.61
N TRP A 154 -10.23 3.66 -9.77
CA TRP A 154 -10.98 2.44 -9.93
C TRP A 154 -11.09 2.08 -11.40
N ILE A 155 -10.67 0.87 -11.75
CA ILE A 155 -10.75 0.33 -13.12
C ILE A 155 -11.69 -0.88 -13.16
N GLN A 156 -12.33 -1.08 -14.31
CA GLN A 156 -13.11 -2.27 -14.59
C GLN A 156 -12.20 -3.37 -15.11
N THR A 157 -12.38 -4.58 -14.59
CA THR A 157 -11.80 -5.81 -15.15
C THR A 157 -12.93 -6.77 -15.52
N GLU A 158 -12.60 -7.89 -16.15
CA GLU A 158 -13.61 -8.89 -16.56
C GLU A 158 -14.38 -9.48 -15.36
N GLU A 159 -13.73 -9.56 -14.20
CA GLU A 159 -14.32 -10.18 -13.01
C GLU A 159 -14.94 -9.16 -12.03
N ARG A 160 -14.32 -7.98 -11.90
CA ARG A 160 -14.71 -6.98 -10.89
C ARG A 160 -14.04 -5.63 -11.12
N ASN A 161 -14.47 -4.62 -10.36
CA ASN A 161 -13.74 -3.36 -10.26
C ASN A 161 -12.52 -3.52 -9.34
N VAL A 162 -11.40 -2.91 -9.71
CA VAL A 162 -10.14 -2.98 -8.98
C VAL A 162 -9.65 -1.58 -8.65
N LYS A 163 -9.31 -1.36 -7.38
CA LYS A 163 -8.69 -0.13 -6.90
C LYS A 163 -7.19 -0.16 -7.22
N VAL A 164 -6.72 0.76 -8.04
CA VAL A 164 -5.30 0.91 -8.39
C VAL A 164 -4.72 2.09 -7.62
N LEU A 165 -3.81 1.80 -6.71
CA LEU A 165 -3.18 2.82 -5.86
C LEU A 165 -2.03 3.52 -6.60
N SER A 166 -1.90 4.83 -6.40
CA SER A 166 -0.73 5.57 -6.84
C SER A 166 0.47 5.28 -5.93
N SER A 167 1.64 5.07 -6.53
CA SER A 167 2.90 4.92 -5.79
C SER A 167 3.61 6.25 -5.53
N MET A 168 3.05 7.35 -6.02
CA MET A 168 3.63 8.70 -5.90
C MET A 168 3.02 9.50 -4.76
N MET A 169 1.94 9.01 -4.14
CA MET A 169 1.29 9.67 -3.03
C MET A 169 1.73 9.06 -1.71
N VAL A 170 2.05 9.91 -0.74
CA VAL A 170 2.55 9.49 0.57
C VAL A 170 1.82 10.23 1.69
N ASP A 171 1.71 9.57 2.85
CA ASP A 171 1.31 10.23 4.09
C ASP A 171 2.51 11.02 4.64
N LEU A 172 2.34 12.33 4.72
CA LEU A 172 3.41 13.23 5.16
C LEU A 172 3.87 12.94 6.60
N ARG A 173 3.02 12.38 7.46
CA ARG A 173 3.35 12.00 8.83
C ARG A 173 4.54 11.04 8.95
N HIS A 174 4.80 10.25 7.92
CA HIS A 174 5.92 9.30 7.89
C HIS A 174 7.27 9.93 7.48
N TYR A 175 7.29 11.21 7.11
CA TYR A 175 8.46 11.87 6.53
C TYR A 175 8.90 13.14 7.24
N VAL A 176 8.07 13.65 8.16
CA VAL A 176 8.36 14.89 8.90
C VAL A 176 8.20 14.70 10.40
N ASP A 177 8.98 15.41 11.18
CA ASP A 177 8.96 15.36 12.66
C ASP A 177 7.90 16.29 13.29
N VAL A 178 7.03 16.88 12.47
CA VAL A 178 5.93 17.73 12.91
C VAL A 178 4.60 17.08 12.55
N ASN A 179 3.53 17.39 13.31
CA ASN A 179 2.20 16.90 12.97
C ASN A 179 1.64 17.70 11.78
N PRO A 180 1.49 17.08 10.57
CA PRO A 180 1.00 17.80 9.40
C PRO A 180 -0.44 18.31 9.56
N GLU A 181 -1.28 17.65 10.38
CA GLU A 181 -2.65 18.07 10.64
C GLU A 181 -2.73 19.45 11.32
N GLU A 182 -1.77 19.76 12.20
CA GLU A 182 -1.64 21.09 12.84
C GLU A 182 -1.27 22.19 11.83
N LEU A 183 -0.69 21.79 10.70
CA LEU A 183 -0.34 22.66 9.58
C LEU A 183 -1.44 22.70 8.50
N GLY A 184 -2.57 22.03 8.73
CA GLY A 184 -3.71 21.99 7.81
C GLY A 184 -3.56 20.98 6.67
N VAL A 185 -2.62 20.03 6.76
CA VAL A 185 -2.46 18.95 5.78
C VAL A 185 -3.15 17.69 6.30
N HIS A 186 -4.26 17.31 5.67
CA HIS A 186 -5.10 16.17 6.06
C HIS A 186 -5.17 15.09 4.98
N GLU A 187 -4.56 15.31 3.83
CA GLU A 187 -4.55 14.41 2.69
C GLU A 187 -3.16 13.84 2.40
N LEU A 188 -3.13 12.78 1.57
CA LEU A 188 -1.87 12.29 1.01
C LEU A 188 -1.26 13.37 0.10
N VAL A 189 0.05 13.48 0.13
CA VAL A 189 0.80 14.45 -0.68
C VAL A 189 1.63 13.75 -1.75
N TYR A 190 1.97 14.48 -2.80
CA TYR A 190 2.86 13.98 -3.84
C TYR A 190 4.31 13.95 -3.33
N TYR A 191 4.99 12.81 -3.58
CA TYR A 191 6.40 12.61 -3.20
C TYR A 191 7.36 13.31 -4.16
#